data_3e72aa8aff3051b2bc2cc77687d54365
#
_entry.id   3e72aa8aff3051b2bc2cc77687d54365
#
_cell.length_a   1.000
_cell.length_b   1.000
_cell.length_c   1.000
_cell.angle_alpha   90.00
_cell.angle_beta   90.00
_cell.angle_gamma   90.00
#
_symmetry.space_group_name_H-M   'P 1'
#
loop_
_entity.id
_entity.type
_entity.pdbx_description
1 polymer ?
#
loop_
_entity_poly.entity_id
_entity_poly.type
_entity_poly.pdbx_seq_one_letter_code
_entity_poly.pdbx_strand_id
1 'polypeptide(L)'
;MPLYGLSTFMVANPLQNARKKLETRRLAYDTSLAKMQKSKKEDFRMEEELRSQKAKYEETSEDVFRRMQDIKEAEVDLVQDLTSFLEAELSYYDRCREILINVKREWPVR
;
A
#
# COMPACT_ATOMS: atom_id res chain seq x y z
N MET A 1 4.41 -14.44 7.74
CA MET A 1 4.25 -13.99 9.14
C MET A 1 2.85 -13.47 9.34
N PRO A 2 2.16 -13.89 10.42
CA PRO A 2 0.75 -13.52 10.62
C PRO A 2 0.49 -12.00 10.67
N LEU A 3 1.33 -11.25 11.36
CA LEU A 3 1.18 -9.79 11.46
C LEU A 3 1.33 -9.10 10.11
N TYR A 4 2.28 -9.56 9.31
CA TYR A 4 2.50 -9.02 7.96
C TYR A 4 1.30 -9.32 7.06
N GLY A 5 0.80 -10.55 7.09
CA GLY A 5 -0.37 -10.95 6.33
C GLY A 5 -1.65 -10.20 6.71
N LEU A 6 -1.87 -9.96 8.01
CA LEU A 6 -3.01 -9.18 8.50
C LEU A 6 -2.95 -7.74 8.02
N SER A 7 -1.78 -7.09 8.11
CA SER A 7 -1.59 -5.72 7.64
C SER A 7 -1.88 -5.62 6.14
N THR A 8 -1.35 -6.54 5.35
CA THR A 8 -1.58 -6.59 3.91
C THR A 8 -3.05 -6.81 3.59
N PHE A 9 -3.73 -7.71 4.30
CA PHE A 9 -5.16 -7.97 4.11
C PHE A 9 -6.01 -6.75 4.44
N MET A 10 -5.74 -6.08 5.57
CA MET A 10 -6.49 -4.89 5.98
C MET A 10 -6.36 -3.72 5.02
N VAL A 11 -5.23 -3.60 4.33
CA VAL A 11 -4.97 -2.52 3.37
C VAL A 11 -5.41 -2.90 1.95
N ALA A 12 -5.36 -4.20 1.60
CA ALA A 12 -5.67 -4.68 0.26
C ALA A 12 -7.15 -4.47 -0.12
N ASN A 13 -8.09 -4.65 0.82
CA ASN A 13 -9.51 -4.47 0.55
C ASN A 13 -9.90 -3.05 0.13
N PRO A 14 -9.52 -1.99 0.87
CA PRO A 14 -9.76 -0.62 0.42
C PRO A 14 -9.08 -0.29 -0.91
N LEU A 15 -7.88 -0.82 -1.15
CA LEU A 15 -7.18 -0.63 -2.41
C LEU A 15 -7.92 -1.32 -3.56
N GLN A 16 -8.40 -2.54 -3.38
CA GLN A 16 -9.18 -3.25 -4.37
C GLN A 16 -10.46 -2.50 -4.74
N ASN A 17 -11.15 -1.96 -3.75
CA ASN A 17 -12.35 -1.15 -3.99
C ASN A 17 -12.03 0.13 -4.76
N ALA A 18 -10.93 0.79 -4.44
CA ALA A 18 -10.45 1.98 -5.15
C ALA A 18 -10.08 1.65 -6.60
N ARG A 19 -9.44 0.51 -6.83
CA ARG A 19 -9.09 0.05 -8.18
C ARG A 19 -10.32 -0.28 -9.02
N LYS A 20 -11.33 -0.91 -8.44
CA LYS A 20 -12.60 -1.17 -9.12
C LYS A 20 -13.30 0.13 -9.49
N LYS A 21 -13.30 1.10 -8.58
CA LYS A 21 -13.86 2.43 -8.85
C LYS A 21 -13.12 3.12 -9.99
N LEU A 22 -11.80 3.03 -10.01
CA LEU A 22 -10.96 3.57 -11.09
C LEU A 22 -11.33 2.94 -12.43
N GLU A 23 -11.47 1.62 -12.49
CA GLU A 23 -11.85 0.91 -13.70
C GLU A 23 -13.23 1.36 -14.22
N THR A 24 -14.20 1.49 -13.32
CA THR A 24 -15.53 1.97 -13.66
C THR A 24 -15.48 3.40 -14.21
N ARG A 25 -14.69 4.28 -13.59
CA ARG A 25 -14.53 5.67 -14.05
C ARG A 25 -13.81 5.74 -15.38
N ARG A 26 -12.82 4.89 -15.60
CA ARG A 26 -12.12 4.81 -16.88
C ARG A 26 -13.06 4.37 -18.00
N LEU A 27 -13.86 3.34 -17.76
CA LEU A 27 -14.83 2.87 -18.74
C LEU A 27 -15.87 3.93 -19.08
N ALA A 28 -16.36 4.67 -18.07
CA ALA A 28 -17.30 5.76 -18.29
C ALA A 28 -16.69 6.89 -19.13
N TYR A 29 -15.42 7.23 -18.86
CA TYR A 29 -14.69 8.21 -19.66
C TYR A 29 -14.50 7.76 -21.10
N ASP A 30 -14.06 6.51 -21.30
CA ASP A 30 -13.84 5.94 -22.63
C ASP A 30 -15.15 5.89 -23.43
N THR A 31 -16.26 5.57 -22.78
CA THR A 31 -17.58 5.54 -23.40
C THR A 31 -18.01 6.95 -23.85
N SER A 32 -17.83 7.94 -22.97
CA SER A 32 -18.16 9.34 -23.31
C SER A 32 -17.30 9.87 -24.44
N LEU A 33 -16.00 9.52 -24.44
CA LEU A 33 -15.08 9.90 -25.52
C LEU A 33 -15.47 9.27 -26.85
N ALA A 34 -15.83 7.99 -26.84
CA ALA A 34 -16.27 7.28 -28.06
C ALA A 34 -17.56 7.88 -28.62
N LYS A 35 -18.51 8.25 -27.76
CA LYS A 35 -19.75 8.93 -28.20
C LYS A 35 -19.45 10.27 -28.84
N MET A 36 -18.53 11.04 -28.24
CA MET A 36 -18.15 12.34 -28.79
C MET A 36 -17.47 12.22 -30.15
N GLN A 37 -16.59 11.23 -30.31
CA GLN A 37 -15.89 10.96 -31.57
C GLN A 37 -16.85 10.52 -32.69
N LYS A 38 -17.92 9.80 -32.35
CA LYS A 38 -18.93 9.37 -33.33
C LYS A 38 -19.89 10.49 -33.70
N SER A 39 -20.05 11.48 -32.83
CA SER A 39 -20.94 12.61 -33.08
C SER A 39 -20.25 13.60 -34.03
N LYS A 40 -20.90 13.92 -35.15
CA LYS A 40 -20.44 14.94 -36.09
C LYS A 40 -20.90 16.35 -35.74
N LYS A 41 -21.72 16.47 -34.69
CA LYS A 41 -22.24 17.76 -34.22
C LYS A 41 -21.56 18.13 -32.93
N GLU A 42 -21.15 19.38 -32.80
CA GLU A 42 -20.73 19.94 -31.51
C GLU A 42 -21.95 19.95 -30.59
N ASP A 43 -21.96 19.06 -29.61
CA ASP A 43 -22.97 18.98 -28.57
C ASP A 43 -22.36 19.41 -27.26
N PHE A 44 -22.77 20.57 -26.77
CA PHE A 44 -22.28 21.13 -25.52
C PHE A 44 -22.51 20.18 -24.34
N ARG A 45 -23.61 19.44 -24.33
CA ARG A 45 -23.91 18.46 -23.28
C ARG A 45 -22.93 17.30 -23.29
N MET A 46 -22.55 16.82 -24.47
CA MET A 46 -21.56 15.75 -24.61
C MET A 46 -20.18 16.20 -24.16
N GLU A 47 -19.81 17.45 -24.46
CA GLU A 47 -18.54 18.03 -24.01
C GLU A 47 -18.51 18.17 -22.48
N GLU A 48 -19.60 18.63 -21.86
CA GLU A 48 -19.70 18.73 -20.41
C GLU A 48 -19.67 17.37 -19.74
N GLU A 49 -20.36 16.39 -20.28
CA GLU A 49 -20.34 15.02 -19.80
C GLU A 49 -18.94 14.46 -19.88
N LEU A 50 -18.23 14.67 -20.99
CA LEU A 50 -16.87 14.22 -21.17
C LEU A 50 -15.93 14.87 -20.14
N ARG A 51 -16.04 16.17 -19.91
CA ARG A 51 -15.26 16.86 -18.87
C ARG A 51 -15.53 16.31 -17.49
N SER A 52 -16.81 16.08 -17.18
CA SER A 52 -17.21 15.51 -15.89
C SER A 52 -16.61 14.14 -15.68
N GLN A 53 -16.71 13.27 -16.69
CA GLN A 53 -16.16 11.92 -16.61
C GLN A 53 -14.63 11.93 -16.53
N LYS A 54 -13.99 12.83 -17.27
CA LYS A 54 -12.55 13.02 -17.21
C LYS A 54 -12.08 13.46 -15.82
N ALA A 55 -12.78 14.44 -15.23
CA ALA A 55 -12.46 14.92 -13.89
C ALA A 55 -12.60 13.81 -12.85
N LYS A 56 -13.66 13.02 -12.92
CA LYS A 56 -13.87 11.86 -12.02
C LYS A 56 -12.81 10.80 -12.19
N TYR A 57 -12.40 10.52 -13.42
CA TYR A 57 -11.33 9.58 -13.70
C TYR A 57 -10.01 10.06 -13.12
N GLU A 58 -9.63 11.31 -13.36
CA GLU A 58 -8.39 11.90 -12.85
C GLU A 58 -8.34 11.91 -11.32
N GLU A 59 -9.43 12.33 -10.67
CA GLU A 59 -9.54 12.33 -9.21
C GLU A 59 -9.37 10.92 -8.64
N THR A 60 -10.05 9.95 -9.23
CA THR A 60 -9.96 8.55 -8.78
C THR A 60 -8.57 7.97 -9.03
N SER A 61 -7.93 8.34 -10.14
CA SER A 61 -6.56 7.93 -10.46
C SER A 61 -5.57 8.46 -9.42
N GLU A 62 -5.71 9.72 -9.03
CA GLU A 62 -4.87 10.31 -7.98
C GLU A 62 -5.09 9.65 -6.63
N ASP A 63 -6.34 9.33 -6.30
CA ASP A 63 -6.67 8.63 -5.05
C ASP A 63 -6.01 7.25 -5.00
N VAL A 64 -6.09 6.48 -6.07
CA VAL A 64 -5.45 5.17 -6.16
C VAL A 64 -3.93 5.30 -6.02
N PHE A 65 -3.33 6.28 -6.69
CA PHE A 65 -1.89 6.52 -6.61
C PHE A 65 -1.44 6.84 -5.18
N ARG A 66 -2.17 7.71 -4.49
CA ARG A 66 -1.87 8.05 -3.08
C ARG A 66 -1.99 6.84 -2.17
N ARG A 67 -3.01 6.02 -2.36
CA ARG A 67 -3.18 4.79 -1.57
C ARG A 67 -2.03 3.82 -1.79
N MET A 68 -1.54 3.70 -3.02
CA MET A 68 -0.38 2.86 -3.32
C MET A 68 0.90 3.38 -2.66
N GLN A 69 1.09 4.69 -2.65
CA GLN A 69 2.23 5.30 -1.95
C GLN A 69 2.16 5.08 -0.44
N ASP A 70 0.98 5.25 0.16
CA ASP A 70 0.78 5.02 1.59
C ASP A 70 1.11 3.58 1.99
N ILE A 71 0.71 2.61 1.18
CA ILE A 71 1.03 1.20 1.40
C ILE A 71 2.54 0.98 1.34
N LYS A 72 3.20 1.57 0.36
CA LYS A 72 4.65 1.45 0.19
C LYS A 72 5.40 2.03 1.39
N GLU A 73 4.98 3.19 1.88
CA GLU A 73 5.56 3.82 3.07
C GLU A 73 5.32 2.98 4.32
N ALA A 74 4.11 2.45 4.48
CA ALA A 74 3.77 1.58 5.61
C ALA A 74 4.61 0.29 5.61
N GLU A 75 4.92 -0.28 4.45
CA GLU A 75 5.80 -1.45 4.33
C GLU A 75 7.23 -1.12 4.77
N VAL A 76 7.76 0.04 4.37
CA VAL A 76 9.09 0.47 4.78
C VAL A 76 9.16 0.64 6.30
N ASP A 77 8.18 1.31 6.88
CA ASP A 77 8.11 1.51 8.34
C ASP A 77 8.04 0.17 9.08
N LEU A 78 7.23 -0.76 8.59
CA LEU A 78 7.11 -2.09 9.18
C LEU A 78 8.45 -2.85 9.16
N VAL A 79 9.16 -2.81 8.04
CA VAL A 79 10.48 -3.44 7.92
C VAL A 79 11.47 -2.82 8.89
N GLN A 80 11.47 -1.50 9.04
CA GLN A 80 12.33 -0.80 10.01
C GLN A 80 12.02 -1.22 11.45
N ASP A 81 10.74 -1.28 11.82
CA ASP A 81 10.32 -1.70 13.15
C ASP A 81 10.73 -3.14 13.44
N LEU A 82 10.55 -4.04 12.48
CA LEU A 82 10.96 -5.43 12.62
C LEU A 82 12.48 -5.57 12.73
N THR A 83 13.22 -4.75 11.99
CA THR A 83 14.68 -4.73 12.06
C THR A 83 15.16 -4.28 13.44
N SER A 84 14.57 -3.22 13.98
CA SER A 84 14.88 -2.72 15.33
C SER A 84 14.57 -3.77 16.40
N PHE A 85 13.44 -4.44 16.27
CA PHE A 85 13.06 -5.53 17.17
C PHE A 85 14.06 -6.67 17.11
N LEU A 86 14.46 -7.09 15.91
CA LEU A 86 15.45 -8.16 15.73
C LEU A 86 16.80 -7.80 16.35
N GLU A 87 17.26 -6.57 16.16
CA GLU A 87 18.50 -6.08 16.76
C GLU A 87 18.44 -6.08 18.28
N ALA A 88 17.32 -5.67 18.86
CA ALA A 88 17.12 -5.71 20.32
C ALA A 88 17.14 -7.15 20.84
N GLU A 89 16.53 -8.09 20.13
CA GLU A 89 16.57 -9.51 20.48
C GLU A 89 17.99 -10.07 20.42
N LEU A 90 18.74 -9.74 19.37
CA LEU A 90 20.14 -10.16 19.25
C LEU A 90 20.99 -9.63 20.39
N SER A 91 20.84 -8.37 20.75
CA SER A 91 21.55 -7.77 21.89
C SER A 91 21.20 -8.46 23.20
N TYR A 92 19.95 -8.78 23.41
CA TYR A 92 19.49 -9.49 24.59
C TYR A 92 20.14 -10.88 24.70
N TYR A 93 20.11 -11.65 23.63
CA TYR A 93 20.70 -12.99 23.62
C TYR A 93 22.21 -12.96 23.73
N ASP A 94 22.88 -11.97 23.17
CA ASP A 94 24.33 -11.79 23.34
C ASP A 94 24.70 -11.53 24.81
N ARG A 95 23.93 -10.70 25.52
CA ARG A 95 24.11 -10.49 26.97
C ARG A 95 23.88 -11.77 27.74
N CYS A 96 22.87 -12.52 27.44
CA CYS A 96 22.58 -13.81 28.07
C CYS A 96 23.76 -14.76 27.86
N ARG A 97 24.29 -14.79 26.65
CA ARG A 97 25.46 -15.61 26.31
C ARG A 97 26.70 -15.22 27.15
N GLU A 98 26.98 -13.93 27.24
CA GLU A 98 28.12 -13.43 28.03
C GLU A 98 28.01 -13.79 29.52
N ILE A 99 26.82 -13.63 30.08
CA ILE A 99 26.55 -14.00 31.47
C ILE A 99 26.78 -15.50 31.68
N LEU A 100 26.28 -16.33 30.78
CA LEU A 100 26.46 -17.78 30.87
C LEU A 100 27.92 -18.20 30.73
N ILE A 101 28.65 -17.55 29.84
CA ILE A 101 30.11 -17.79 29.70
C ILE A 101 30.84 -17.43 30.99
N ASN A 102 30.53 -16.31 31.61
CA ASN A 102 31.13 -15.90 32.86
C ASN A 102 30.81 -16.87 34.00
N VAL A 103 29.58 -17.33 34.09
CA VAL A 103 29.16 -18.36 35.06
C VAL A 103 29.97 -19.65 34.85
N LYS A 104 30.13 -20.05 33.57
CA LYS A 104 30.89 -21.26 33.23
C LYS A 104 32.37 -21.14 33.64
N ARG A 105 32.98 -19.96 33.48
CA ARG A 105 34.39 -19.73 33.89
C ARG A 105 34.61 -19.87 35.39
N GLU A 106 33.64 -19.43 36.19
CA GLU A 106 33.64 -19.51 37.63
C GLU A 106 33.07 -20.81 38.17
N TRP A 107 32.56 -21.65 37.29
CA TRP A 107 31.91 -22.90 37.68
C TRP A 107 32.96 -23.88 38.24
N PRO A 108 32.69 -24.46 39.37
CA PRO A 108 33.65 -25.38 39.99
C PRO A 108 33.64 -26.76 39.31
N VAL A 109 34.04 -26.81 38.07
CA VAL A 109 34.19 -28.09 37.36
C VAL A 109 35.54 -28.71 37.66
N ARG A 110 35.48 -29.96 38.05
CA ARG A 110 36.66 -30.75 38.29
C ARG A 110 36.81 -31.83 37.23
#